data_6f673625533a09fd6f5adaaabb64811b
#
_entry.id   6f673625533a09fd6f5adaaabb64811b
#
_cell.length_a   1.000
_cell.length_b   1.000
_cell.length_c   1.000
_cell.angle_alpha   90.00
_cell.angle_beta   90.00
_cell.angle_gamma   90.00
#
_symmetry.space_group_name_H-M   'P 1'
#
loop_
_entity.id
_entity.type
_entity.pdbx_description
1 polymer ?
#
loop_
_entity_poly.entity_id
_entity_poly.type
_entity_poly.pdbx_seq_one_letter_code
_entity_poly.pdbx_strand_id
1 'polypeptide(L)'
;MPTTRFLTNREIYEFAVLKLVPSVRQRLWIATADIKDMYVEKPGLTKQMVPFLQILAERLKQGVAIRLIHAKEPGPAFRQDFDRFPGLWSGIERVLCPRVHFKCIIVDGKRAYFGSANLTGAGMGAKNENRRNFENGILTDDPALVEPLAEQFDSVWRGAWCGKCGRREYCTDCPLS
;
A
#
# COMPACT_ATOMS: atom_id res chain seq x y z
N MET A 1 -5.56 -15.09 -21.09
CA MET A 1 -6.58 -14.05 -20.88
C MET A 1 -6.30 -13.38 -19.54
N PRO A 2 -6.42 -12.06 -19.44
CA PRO A 2 -6.28 -11.37 -18.15
C PRO A 2 -7.33 -11.87 -17.16
N THR A 3 -6.97 -11.85 -15.89
CA THR A 3 -7.82 -12.29 -14.78
C THR A 3 -8.25 -11.10 -13.94
N THR A 4 -9.52 -11.04 -13.58
CA THR A 4 -10.07 -10.03 -12.69
C THR A 4 -10.96 -10.71 -11.66
N ARG A 5 -10.70 -10.44 -10.38
CA ARG A 5 -11.43 -11.02 -9.25
C ARG A 5 -11.93 -9.92 -8.32
N PHE A 6 -13.21 -9.95 -8.01
CA PHE A 6 -13.80 -9.17 -6.94
C PHE A 6 -13.47 -9.81 -5.58
N LEU A 7 -12.98 -9.03 -4.64
CA LEU A 7 -12.61 -9.47 -3.31
C LEU A 7 -13.47 -8.76 -2.26
N THR A 8 -13.78 -9.46 -1.18
CA THR A 8 -14.50 -8.90 -0.04
C THR A 8 -13.78 -9.21 1.28
N ASN A 9 -13.77 -8.25 2.18
CA ASN A 9 -13.37 -8.43 3.59
C ASN A 9 -12.04 -9.22 3.75
N ARG A 10 -12.11 -10.44 4.27
CA ARG A 10 -10.96 -11.30 4.53
C ARG A 10 -10.20 -11.71 3.25
N GLU A 11 -10.88 -11.82 2.13
CA GLU A 11 -10.24 -12.16 0.85
C GLU A 11 -9.21 -11.09 0.44
N ILE A 12 -9.43 -9.81 0.80
CA ILE A 12 -8.45 -8.73 0.56
C ILE A 12 -7.12 -9.07 1.26
N TYR A 13 -7.18 -9.50 2.53
CA TYR A 13 -5.99 -9.93 3.26
C TYR A 13 -5.31 -11.12 2.60
N GLU A 14 -6.06 -12.15 2.27
CA GLU A 14 -5.53 -13.40 1.71
C GLU A 14 -4.89 -13.20 0.33
N PHE A 15 -5.50 -12.39 -0.51
CA PHE A 15 -5.05 -12.23 -1.89
C PHE A 15 -4.17 -11.01 -2.11
N ALA A 16 -4.50 -9.84 -1.55
CA ALA A 16 -3.70 -8.64 -1.75
C ALA A 16 -2.49 -8.59 -0.79
N VAL A 17 -2.68 -8.92 0.50
CA VAL A 17 -1.60 -8.80 1.48
C VAL A 17 -0.70 -10.04 1.49
N LEU A 18 -1.28 -11.25 1.60
CA LEU A 18 -0.49 -12.48 1.77
C LEU A 18 0.02 -13.11 0.47
N LYS A 19 -0.61 -12.82 -0.68
CA LYS A 19 -0.19 -13.38 -1.97
C LYS A 19 0.40 -12.36 -2.92
N LEU A 20 -0.29 -11.23 -3.16
CA LEU A 20 0.17 -10.24 -4.14
C LEU A 20 1.45 -9.54 -3.68
N VAL A 21 1.47 -8.96 -2.47
CA VAL A 21 2.66 -8.23 -1.98
C VAL A 21 3.91 -9.10 -1.94
N PRO A 22 3.92 -10.33 -1.38
CA PRO A 22 5.11 -11.16 -1.38
C PRO A 22 5.59 -11.62 -2.77
N SER A 23 4.74 -11.52 -3.79
CA SER A 23 5.09 -11.94 -5.15
C SER A 23 5.86 -10.90 -5.96
N VAL A 24 6.07 -9.69 -5.41
CA VAL A 24 6.81 -8.61 -6.06
C VAL A 24 8.26 -9.00 -6.36
N ARG A 25 8.76 -8.59 -7.53
CA ARG A 25 10.12 -8.86 -7.98
C ARG A 25 10.96 -7.60 -8.19
N GLN A 26 10.35 -6.52 -8.65
CA GLN A 26 11.07 -5.30 -9.05
C GLN A 26 10.55 -4.06 -8.33
N ARG A 27 9.23 -3.80 -8.36
CA ARG A 27 8.66 -2.57 -7.82
C ARG A 27 7.29 -2.80 -7.18
N LEU A 28 7.11 -2.19 -6.03
CA LEU A 28 5.88 -2.19 -5.26
C LEU A 28 5.42 -0.75 -5.05
N TRP A 29 4.26 -0.40 -5.57
CA TRP A 29 3.64 0.90 -5.33
C TRP A 29 2.40 0.73 -4.50
N ILE A 30 2.29 1.51 -3.43
CA ILE A 30 1.18 1.47 -2.49
C ILE A 30 0.62 2.88 -2.31
N ALA A 31 -0.69 3.05 -2.47
CA ALA A 31 -1.37 4.27 -2.08
C ALA A 31 -2.48 3.97 -1.08
N THR A 32 -2.67 4.86 -0.10
CA THR A 32 -3.69 4.73 0.94
C THR A 32 -4.04 6.08 1.54
N ALA A 33 -5.29 6.28 1.96
CA ALA A 33 -5.67 7.49 2.67
C ALA A 33 -5.28 7.44 4.16
N ASP A 34 -5.30 6.25 4.76
CA ASP A 34 -4.90 6.04 6.16
C ASP A 34 -3.95 4.85 6.24
N ILE A 35 -2.91 4.98 7.05
CA ILE A 35 -1.93 3.92 7.28
C ILE A 35 -1.76 3.71 8.78
N LYS A 36 -1.81 2.44 9.21
CA LYS A 36 -1.58 2.04 10.60
C LYS A 36 -0.73 0.78 10.64
N ASP A 37 -0.16 0.52 11.81
CA ASP A 37 0.46 -0.76 12.07
C ASP A 37 -0.50 -1.92 11.75
N MET A 38 0.03 -2.93 11.09
CA MET A 38 -0.71 -4.12 10.72
C MET A 38 0.19 -5.34 10.90
N TYR A 39 -0.28 -6.30 11.69
CA TYR A 39 0.39 -7.59 11.83
C TYR A 39 -0.21 -8.57 10.84
N VAL A 40 0.66 -9.32 10.18
CA VAL A 40 0.30 -10.26 9.13
C VAL A 40 0.97 -11.60 9.34
N GLU A 41 0.39 -12.65 8.80
CA GLU A 41 1.02 -13.97 8.77
C GLU A 41 2.30 -13.90 7.92
N LYS A 42 3.40 -14.42 8.47
CA LYS A 42 4.66 -14.45 7.75
C LYS A 42 4.56 -15.43 6.58
N PRO A 43 4.87 -15.02 5.33
CA PRO A 43 4.86 -15.92 4.19
C PRO A 43 5.70 -17.17 4.44
N GLY A 44 5.12 -18.34 4.20
CA GLY A 44 5.78 -19.65 4.40
C GLY A 44 5.84 -20.18 5.82
N LEU A 45 5.35 -19.42 6.82
CA LEU A 45 5.32 -19.84 8.23
C LEU A 45 3.92 -19.68 8.80
N THR A 46 3.20 -20.77 8.94
CA THR A 46 1.85 -20.78 9.52
C THR A 46 1.85 -20.28 10.97
N LYS A 47 0.91 -19.38 11.30
CA LYS A 47 0.68 -18.82 12.64
C LYS A 47 1.77 -17.87 13.19
N GLN A 48 2.83 -17.57 12.47
CA GLN A 48 3.76 -16.53 12.91
C GLN A 48 3.29 -15.16 12.41
N MET A 49 2.88 -14.30 13.35
CA MET A 49 2.48 -12.93 13.05
C MET A 49 3.69 -12.00 13.12
N VAL A 50 3.86 -11.20 12.10
CA VAL A 50 4.93 -10.17 12.01
C VAL A 50 4.34 -8.83 11.59
N PRO A 51 4.98 -7.69 11.90
CA PRO A 51 4.58 -6.41 11.33
C PRO A 51 4.62 -6.46 9.78
N PHE A 52 3.62 -5.89 9.12
CA PHE A 52 3.64 -5.76 7.65
C PHE A 52 4.89 -5.04 7.15
N LEU A 53 5.38 -4.08 7.92
CA LEU A 53 6.63 -3.37 7.64
C LEU A 53 7.85 -4.30 7.55
N GLN A 54 7.86 -5.43 8.29
CA GLN A 54 8.90 -6.44 8.15
C GLN A 54 8.88 -7.06 6.74
N ILE A 55 7.69 -7.33 6.19
CA ILE A 55 7.56 -7.85 4.83
C ILE A 55 8.14 -6.86 3.82
N LEU A 56 7.84 -5.56 3.99
CA LEU A 56 8.39 -4.52 3.13
C LEU A 56 9.93 -4.44 3.25
N ALA A 57 10.47 -4.49 4.47
CA ALA A 57 11.91 -4.49 4.72
C ALA A 57 12.61 -5.70 4.07
N GLU A 58 11.98 -6.88 4.12
CA GLU A 58 12.50 -8.09 3.46
C GLU A 58 12.49 -7.94 1.92
N ARG A 59 11.47 -7.28 1.34
CA ARG A 59 11.44 -6.99 -0.11
C ARG A 59 12.51 -5.98 -0.53
N LEU A 60 12.72 -4.93 0.27
CA LEU A 60 13.82 -3.97 0.04
C LEU A 60 15.19 -4.66 0.02
N LYS A 61 15.47 -5.56 0.98
CA LYS A 61 16.72 -6.35 1.01
C LYS A 61 16.90 -7.22 -0.24
N GLN A 62 15.82 -7.56 -0.93
CA GLN A 62 15.85 -8.31 -2.18
C GLN A 62 15.93 -7.41 -3.43
N GLY A 63 16.13 -6.10 -3.24
CA GLY A 63 16.29 -5.15 -4.34
C GLY A 63 14.97 -4.62 -4.92
N VAL A 64 13.84 -4.83 -4.25
CA VAL A 64 12.55 -4.28 -4.70
C VAL A 64 12.49 -2.79 -4.40
N ALA A 65 12.20 -1.96 -5.41
CA ALA A 65 11.91 -0.54 -5.23
C ALA A 65 10.49 -0.36 -4.68
N ILE A 66 10.33 0.37 -3.56
CA ILE A 66 9.03 0.57 -2.92
C ILE A 66 8.67 2.05 -2.87
N ARG A 67 7.49 2.42 -3.41
CA ARG A 67 6.89 3.74 -3.31
C ARG A 67 5.60 3.69 -2.51
N LEU A 68 5.45 4.61 -1.56
CA LEU A 68 4.29 4.74 -0.70
C LEU A 68 3.73 6.17 -0.75
N ILE A 69 2.47 6.31 -1.17
CA ILE A 69 1.72 7.56 -1.03
C ILE A 69 0.69 7.39 0.08
N HIS A 70 0.66 8.33 1.02
CA HIS A 70 -0.34 8.32 2.08
C HIS A 70 -0.87 9.74 2.36
N ALA A 71 -2.10 9.83 2.90
CA ALA A 71 -2.74 11.14 3.09
C ALA A 71 -2.58 11.70 4.50
N LYS A 72 -2.18 10.88 5.48
CA LYS A 72 -2.03 11.26 6.88
C LYS A 72 -0.72 10.74 7.45
N GLU A 73 -0.13 11.50 8.37
CA GLU A 73 0.98 11.01 9.15
C GLU A 73 0.59 9.78 9.97
N PRO A 74 1.43 8.72 9.95
CA PRO A 74 1.17 7.52 10.73
C PRO A 74 1.23 7.78 12.23
N GLY A 75 0.40 7.05 12.98
CA GLY A 75 0.40 7.11 14.43
C GLY A 75 1.64 6.49 15.08
N PRO A 76 1.79 6.65 16.44
CA PRO A 76 2.98 6.21 17.18
C PRO A 76 3.30 4.72 17.02
N ALA A 77 2.30 3.84 17.02
CA ALA A 77 2.51 2.39 16.88
C ALA A 77 3.14 2.02 15.54
N PHE A 78 2.69 2.64 14.44
CA PHE A 78 3.32 2.46 13.13
C PHE A 78 4.77 2.96 13.12
N ARG A 79 5.04 4.13 13.74
CA ARG A 79 6.40 4.69 13.81
C ARG A 79 7.33 3.78 14.59
N GLN A 80 6.89 3.23 15.72
CA GLN A 80 7.67 2.27 16.51
C GLN A 80 8.02 1.02 15.68
N ASP A 81 7.07 0.47 14.93
CA ASP A 81 7.35 -0.67 14.05
C ASP A 81 8.26 -0.28 12.89
N PHE A 82 8.12 0.94 12.35
CA PHE A 82 8.99 1.45 11.28
C PHE A 82 10.44 1.58 11.75
N ASP A 83 10.66 2.08 12.97
CA ASP A 83 11.99 2.27 13.57
C ASP A 83 12.72 0.95 13.86
N ARG A 84 11.99 -0.15 14.01
CA ARG A 84 12.58 -1.51 14.16
C ARG A 84 13.29 -1.99 12.89
N PHE A 85 13.02 -1.38 11.75
CA PHE A 85 13.56 -1.78 10.46
C PHE A 85 14.28 -0.61 9.79
N PRO A 86 15.54 -0.29 10.20
CA PRO A 86 16.25 0.89 9.69
C PRO A 86 16.36 1.00 8.17
N GLY A 87 16.37 -0.15 7.47
CA GLY A 87 16.37 -0.19 6.00
C GLY A 87 15.12 0.44 5.35
N LEU A 88 14.03 0.64 6.10
CA LEU A 88 12.84 1.32 5.58
C LEU A 88 13.07 2.82 5.42
N TRP A 89 13.89 3.45 6.29
CA TRP A 89 14.18 4.87 6.24
C TRP A 89 14.85 5.30 4.94
N SER A 90 15.79 4.50 4.47
CA SER A 90 16.54 4.79 3.24
C SER A 90 15.99 4.09 2.00
N GLY A 91 15.15 3.06 2.19
CA GLY A 91 14.71 2.18 1.11
C GLY A 91 13.30 2.43 0.61
N ILE A 92 12.39 2.98 1.44
CA ILE A 92 11.06 3.35 0.98
C ILE A 92 11.06 4.81 0.53
N GLU A 93 10.71 5.03 -0.72
CA GLU A 93 10.34 6.36 -1.20
C GLU A 93 8.91 6.66 -0.74
N ARG A 94 8.73 7.74 0.01
CA ARG A 94 7.44 8.08 0.64
C ARG A 94 7.01 9.51 0.31
N VAL A 95 5.73 9.68 0.02
CA VAL A 95 5.10 10.98 -0.22
C VAL A 95 3.82 11.10 0.61
N LEU A 96 3.71 12.18 1.40
CA LEU A 96 2.48 12.57 2.06
C LEU A 96 1.70 13.51 1.13
N CYS A 97 0.52 13.10 0.69
CA CYS A 97 -0.38 13.93 -0.11
C CYS A 97 -1.79 13.94 0.51
N PRO A 98 -2.22 15.04 1.16
CA PRO A 98 -3.51 15.13 1.86
C PRO A 98 -4.76 14.94 0.98
N ARG A 99 -4.58 14.94 -0.35
CA ARG A 99 -5.65 14.71 -1.32
C ARG A 99 -5.81 13.26 -1.74
N VAL A 100 -4.86 12.39 -1.40
CA VAL A 100 -4.96 10.97 -1.77
C VAL A 100 -6.07 10.30 -0.99
N HIS A 101 -7.03 9.73 -1.73
CA HIS A 101 -8.11 8.94 -1.15
C HIS A 101 -8.30 7.59 -1.84
N PHE A 102 -7.65 7.35 -2.98
CA PHE A 102 -7.62 6.03 -3.60
C PHE A 102 -6.69 5.08 -2.82
N LYS A 103 -7.01 3.81 -2.85
CA LYS A 103 -6.24 2.75 -2.18
C LYS A 103 -5.90 1.70 -3.21
N CYS A 104 -4.60 1.47 -3.39
CA CYS A 104 -4.12 0.46 -4.30
C CYS A 104 -2.78 -0.14 -3.88
N ILE A 105 -2.54 -1.33 -4.39
CA ILE A 105 -1.25 -2.03 -4.35
C ILE A 105 -0.94 -2.46 -5.78
N ILE A 106 0.14 -1.94 -6.36
CA ILE A 106 0.55 -2.26 -7.73
C ILE A 106 1.89 -3.00 -7.67
N VAL A 107 1.94 -4.18 -8.25
CA VAL A 107 3.10 -5.06 -8.25
C VAL A 107 3.67 -5.18 -9.65
N ASP A 108 4.94 -4.78 -9.80
CA ASP A 108 5.74 -4.83 -11.03
C ASP A 108 5.11 -4.11 -12.24
N GLY A 109 4.05 -3.28 -11.99
CA GLY A 109 3.25 -2.65 -13.05
C GLY A 109 2.42 -3.62 -13.87
N LYS A 110 2.20 -4.85 -13.38
CA LYS A 110 1.52 -5.93 -14.10
C LYS A 110 0.29 -6.47 -13.37
N ARG A 111 0.24 -6.33 -12.06
CA ARG A 111 -0.86 -6.79 -11.23
C ARG A 111 -1.21 -5.74 -10.21
N ALA A 112 -2.49 -5.59 -9.93
CA ALA A 112 -2.92 -4.62 -8.94
C ALA A 112 -4.10 -5.11 -8.11
N TYR A 113 -4.12 -4.67 -6.86
CA TYR A 113 -5.32 -4.58 -6.05
C TYR A 113 -5.70 -3.10 -5.93
N PHE A 114 -6.98 -2.78 -6.04
CA PHE A 114 -7.53 -1.47 -5.70
C PHE A 114 -8.95 -1.63 -5.16
N GLY A 115 -9.34 -0.73 -4.25
CA GLY A 115 -10.64 -0.84 -3.59
C GLY A 115 -10.85 0.16 -2.47
N SER A 116 -11.72 -0.20 -1.53
CA SER A 116 -12.08 0.67 -0.41
C SER A 116 -11.11 0.59 0.77
N ALA A 117 -10.34 -0.50 0.91
CA ALA A 117 -9.54 -0.83 2.08
C ALA A 117 -8.30 0.05 2.25
N ASN A 118 -8.24 0.80 3.34
CA ASN A 118 -7.00 1.47 3.75
C ASN A 118 -5.97 0.47 4.25
N LEU A 119 -4.68 0.84 4.21
CA LEU A 119 -3.55 0.03 4.69
C LEU A 119 -3.53 -0.01 6.22
N THR A 120 -4.52 -0.67 6.78
CA THR A 120 -4.71 -0.88 8.22
C THR A 120 -5.15 -2.31 8.48
N GLY A 121 -4.90 -2.83 9.68
CA GLY A 121 -5.30 -4.19 10.01
C GLY A 121 -6.82 -4.45 9.92
N ALA A 122 -7.66 -3.43 10.20
CA ALA A 122 -9.10 -3.53 10.04
C ALA A 122 -9.52 -3.44 8.56
N GLY A 123 -8.97 -2.49 7.81
CA GLY A 123 -9.29 -2.27 6.40
C GLY A 123 -8.86 -3.43 5.53
N MET A 124 -7.60 -3.87 5.63
CA MET A 124 -7.09 -4.98 4.82
C MET A 124 -7.62 -6.37 5.25
N GLY A 125 -8.50 -6.45 6.26
CA GLY A 125 -9.11 -7.72 6.71
C GLY A 125 -8.19 -8.62 7.54
N ALA A 126 -7.06 -8.11 8.04
CA ALA A 126 -6.12 -8.86 8.87
C ALA A 126 -6.67 -9.16 10.26
N LYS A 127 -7.53 -8.29 10.81
CA LYS A 127 -8.16 -8.49 12.12
C LYS A 127 -9.21 -9.60 12.08
N ASN A 128 -9.59 -10.09 13.27
CA ASN A 128 -10.67 -11.05 13.40
C ASN A 128 -12.02 -10.49 12.90
N GLU A 129 -12.97 -11.36 12.67
CA GLU A 129 -14.26 -11.05 12.06
C GLU A 129 -14.99 -9.89 12.72
N ASN A 130 -14.98 -9.83 14.04
CA ASN A 130 -15.69 -8.80 14.81
C ASN A 130 -14.97 -7.43 14.86
N ARG A 131 -13.76 -7.32 14.29
CA ARG A 131 -12.91 -6.12 14.35
C ARG A 131 -12.43 -5.63 12.98
N ARG A 132 -12.71 -6.34 11.91
CA ARG A 132 -12.41 -5.90 10.55
C ARG A 132 -13.56 -5.07 9.99
N ASN A 133 -13.22 -4.17 9.08
CA ASN A 133 -14.21 -3.42 8.32
C ASN A 133 -14.87 -4.33 7.26
N PHE A 134 -16.05 -3.91 6.78
CA PHE A 134 -16.62 -4.41 5.54
C PHE A 134 -16.02 -3.61 4.38
N GLU A 135 -15.19 -4.27 3.59
CA GLU A 135 -14.44 -3.66 2.49
C GLU A 135 -14.59 -4.51 1.23
N ASN A 136 -14.39 -3.89 0.09
CA ASN A 136 -14.32 -4.60 -1.19
C ASN A 136 -13.23 -4.03 -2.10
N GLY A 137 -12.91 -4.76 -3.15
CA GLY A 137 -11.94 -4.34 -4.15
C GLY A 137 -11.79 -5.33 -5.28
N ILE A 138 -10.91 -4.98 -6.18
CA ILE A 138 -10.59 -5.78 -7.36
C ILE A 138 -9.11 -6.14 -7.32
N LEU A 139 -8.83 -7.41 -7.56
CA LEU A 139 -7.49 -7.92 -7.88
C LEU A 139 -7.46 -8.26 -9.36
N THR A 140 -6.49 -7.72 -10.09
CA THR A 140 -6.43 -7.92 -11.55
C THR A 140 -5.01 -7.92 -12.09
N ASP A 141 -4.82 -8.58 -13.22
CA ASP A 141 -3.67 -8.47 -14.11
C ASP A 141 -4.07 -7.94 -15.50
N ASP A 142 -5.29 -7.38 -15.63
CA ASP A 142 -5.74 -6.77 -16.87
C ASP A 142 -5.03 -5.42 -17.11
N PRO A 143 -4.25 -5.29 -18.18
CA PRO A 143 -3.57 -4.04 -18.52
C PRO A 143 -4.53 -2.86 -18.63
N ALA A 144 -5.75 -3.07 -19.11
CA ALA A 144 -6.77 -2.03 -19.25
C ALA A 144 -7.18 -1.41 -17.90
N LEU A 145 -6.93 -2.09 -16.77
CA LEU A 145 -7.17 -1.59 -15.43
C LEU A 145 -5.86 -1.20 -14.71
N VAL A 146 -4.79 -1.96 -14.91
CA VAL A 146 -3.52 -1.73 -14.22
C VAL A 146 -2.80 -0.48 -14.74
N GLU A 147 -2.78 -0.25 -16.06
CA GLU A 147 -2.09 0.89 -16.66
C GLU A 147 -2.68 2.24 -16.22
N PRO A 148 -4.00 2.50 -16.33
CA PRO A 148 -4.58 3.77 -15.85
C PRO A 148 -4.40 3.98 -14.35
N LEU A 149 -4.44 2.91 -13.53
CA LEU A 149 -4.19 2.99 -12.11
C LEU A 149 -2.74 3.40 -11.81
N ALA A 150 -1.78 2.82 -12.55
CA ALA A 150 -0.36 3.17 -12.43
C ALA A 150 -0.09 4.60 -12.90
N GLU A 151 -0.74 5.06 -13.97
CA GLU A 151 -0.67 6.44 -14.44
C GLU A 151 -1.23 7.43 -13.41
N GLN A 152 -2.34 7.11 -12.77
CA GLN A 152 -2.90 7.93 -11.69
C GLN A 152 -1.92 8.02 -10.52
N PHE A 153 -1.36 6.88 -10.08
CA PHE A 153 -0.36 6.84 -9.02
C PHE A 153 0.85 7.72 -9.36
N ASP A 154 1.44 7.52 -10.54
CA ASP A 154 2.64 8.24 -10.97
C ASP A 154 2.38 9.75 -11.18
N SER A 155 1.21 10.14 -11.65
CA SER A 155 0.81 11.54 -11.78
C SER A 155 0.76 12.25 -10.42
N VAL A 156 0.23 11.57 -9.39
CA VAL A 156 0.24 12.10 -8.02
C VAL A 156 1.66 12.13 -7.46
N TRP A 157 2.42 11.05 -7.68
CA TRP A 157 3.82 10.93 -7.25
C TRP A 157 4.69 12.06 -7.76
N ARG A 158 4.59 12.39 -9.03
CA ARG A 158 5.35 13.46 -9.68
C ARG A 158 4.82 14.86 -9.41
N GLY A 159 3.74 15.01 -8.63
CA GLY A 159 3.17 16.31 -8.31
C GLY A 159 2.49 17.03 -9.48
N ALA A 160 1.97 16.31 -10.48
CA ALA A 160 1.30 16.89 -11.65
C ALA A 160 0.17 17.87 -11.29
N TRP A 161 -0.42 17.71 -10.11
CA TRP A 161 -1.54 18.52 -9.62
C TRP A 161 -1.13 19.55 -8.55
N CYS A 162 0.17 19.67 -8.21
CA CYS A 162 0.62 20.52 -7.11
C CYS A 162 0.55 22.01 -7.42
N GLY A 163 0.72 22.41 -8.67
CA GLY A 163 0.74 23.83 -9.06
C GLY A 163 -0.52 24.63 -8.68
N LYS A 164 -1.69 23.99 -8.73
CA LYS A 164 -3.00 24.59 -8.38
C LYS A 164 -3.67 23.87 -7.20
N CYS A 165 -2.88 23.29 -6.30
CA CYS A 165 -3.40 22.50 -5.20
C CYS A 165 -3.94 23.40 -4.08
N GLY A 166 -5.25 23.30 -3.78
CA GLY A 166 -5.90 24.02 -2.67
C GLY A 166 -5.61 23.45 -1.28
N ARG A 167 -4.77 22.41 -1.14
CA ARG A 167 -4.35 21.82 0.13
C ARG A 167 -2.83 21.88 0.35
N ARG A 168 -2.16 22.77 -0.32
CA ARG A 168 -0.70 22.90 -0.27
C ARG A 168 -0.17 23.19 1.13
N GLU A 169 -0.91 23.97 1.92
CA GLU A 169 -0.57 24.30 3.30
C GLU A 169 -0.47 23.08 4.25
N TYR A 170 -1.15 21.97 3.90
CA TYR A 170 -1.14 20.71 4.66
C TYR A 170 -0.20 19.65 4.05
N CYS A 171 0.55 20.01 3.02
CA CYS A 171 1.40 19.09 2.27
C CYS A 171 2.88 19.35 2.61
N THR A 172 3.50 18.46 3.39
CA THR A 172 4.92 18.56 3.74
C THR A 172 5.84 18.15 2.59
N ASP A 173 5.37 17.34 1.67
CA ASP A 173 6.16 16.71 0.60
C ASP A 173 5.79 17.26 -0.79
N CYS A 174 5.43 18.54 -0.86
CA CYS A 174 5.11 19.15 -2.15
C CYS A 174 6.37 19.29 -3.02
N PRO A 175 6.45 18.67 -4.19
CA PRO A 175 7.64 18.73 -5.05
C PRO A 175 7.92 20.12 -5.66
N LEU A 176 7.02 21.07 -5.44
CA LEU A 176 7.14 22.47 -5.90
C LEU A 176 7.45 23.44 -4.75
N SER A 177 7.74 22.94 -3.56
CA SER A 177 8.07 23.74 -2.37
C SER A 177 9.58 23.97 -2.28
#